data_acb3f8caa145bb217a26571168984364
#
_entry.id   acb3f8caa145bb217a26571168984364
#
_cell.length_a   1.000
_cell.length_b   1.000
_cell.length_c   1.000
_cell.angle_alpha   90.00
_cell.angle_beta   90.00
_cell.angle_gamma   90.00
#
_symmetry.space_group_name_H-M   'P 1'
#
loop_
_entity.id
_entity.type
_entity.pdbx_description
1 polymer ?
#
loop_
_entity_poly.entity_id
_entity_poly.type
_entity_poly.pdbx_seq_one_letter_code
_entity_poly.pdbx_strand_id
1 'polypeptide(L)'
;MGEIASMACEGCAIVEFGSGSSTKTPPLLRATRPRAYVPIDISGDYLTDSAAAVDAMFPAISVYPVEADFTRPIALPPEVEDLPKLGFFPGSTIGNFIPHSACDLLRHFRRTLGPHSRLLIGMDRVKPVERLIAAYDDPEGVTAAFNLNLLDRINRELGADIPVDAFAHEARWHEFNSRIEMHLVAKRDVLFTIAGHRFAFARGSSIHTENSHKYSPRAARLLLLAGGWTPIAEWTDGDHDFALILAEALPERSAP
;
A
#
# COMPACT_ATOMS: atom_id res chain seq x y z
N MET A 1 -14.04 13.14 7.63
CA MET A 1 -14.39 11.88 8.32
C MET A 1 -15.90 11.68 8.49
N GLY A 2 -16.71 12.67 8.95
CA GLY A 2 -18.16 12.50 9.09
C GLY A 2 -18.87 12.12 7.80
N GLU A 3 -18.49 12.72 6.70
CA GLU A 3 -19.03 12.44 5.36
C GLU A 3 -18.64 11.03 4.89
N ILE A 4 -17.39 10.61 5.12
CA ILE A 4 -16.94 9.23 4.85
C ILE A 4 -17.78 8.23 5.66
N ALA A 5 -18.02 8.51 6.94
CA ALA A 5 -18.78 7.63 7.81
C ALA A 5 -20.24 7.47 7.34
N SER A 6 -20.89 8.55 6.90
CA SER A 6 -22.28 8.49 6.39
C SER A 6 -22.40 7.71 5.07
N MET A 7 -21.32 7.66 4.30
CA MET A 7 -21.27 6.94 3.00
C MET A 7 -20.62 5.55 3.13
N ALA A 8 -19.97 5.23 4.24
CA ALA A 8 -19.31 3.93 4.42
C ALA A 8 -20.35 2.80 4.59
N CYS A 9 -20.50 2.27 5.76
CA CYS A 9 -21.54 1.28 6.05
C CYS A 9 -21.83 1.26 7.56
N GLU A 10 -23.09 1.19 7.91
CA GLU A 10 -23.48 1.02 9.33
C GLU A 10 -23.33 -0.45 9.74
N GLY A 11 -22.73 -0.69 10.90
CA GLY A 11 -22.59 -2.04 11.46
C GLY A 11 -21.70 -2.99 10.65
N CYS A 12 -20.81 -2.47 9.80
CA CYS A 12 -19.96 -3.28 8.92
C CYS A 12 -18.73 -3.87 9.62
N ALA A 13 -18.04 -4.74 8.91
CA ALA A 13 -16.65 -5.08 9.16
C ALA A 13 -15.72 -4.19 8.30
N ILE A 14 -14.73 -3.55 8.93
CA ILE A 14 -13.64 -2.89 8.21
C ILE A 14 -12.52 -3.90 8.03
N VAL A 15 -12.12 -4.13 6.77
CA VAL A 15 -11.03 -5.03 6.38
C VAL A 15 -9.88 -4.18 5.85
N GLU A 16 -8.79 -4.07 6.61
CA GLU A 16 -7.63 -3.26 6.22
C GLU A 16 -6.54 -4.13 5.62
N PHE A 17 -6.18 -3.85 4.37
CA PHE A 17 -5.13 -4.55 3.64
C PHE A 17 -3.78 -3.87 3.86
N GLY A 18 -2.81 -4.59 4.45
CA GLY A 18 -1.51 -4.04 4.83
C GLY A 18 -1.64 -3.05 5.99
N SER A 19 -2.18 -3.52 7.11
CA SER A 19 -2.49 -2.67 8.27
C SER A 19 -1.25 -2.04 8.91
N GLY A 20 -0.09 -2.73 8.83
CA GLY A 20 1.14 -2.26 9.44
C GLY A 20 0.93 -1.83 10.90
N SER A 21 1.33 -0.60 11.24
CA SER A 21 1.14 -0.02 12.59
C SER A 21 -0.29 0.41 12.90
N SER A 22 -1.23 0.27 11.98
CA SER A 22 -2.64 0.72 12.11
C SER A 22 -2.80 2.19 12.56
N THR A 23 -1.78 3.03 12.40
CA THR A 23 -1.82 4.44 12.88
C THR A 23 -2.83 5.31 12.13
N LYS A 24 -3.18 4.95 10.90
CA LYS A 24 -4.16 5.67 10.06
C LYS A 24 -5.60 5.23 10.30
N THR A 25 -5.81 4.15 11.03
CA THR A 25 -7.09 3.46 11.21
C THR A 25 -7.98 4.07 12.30
N PRO A 26 -7.47 4.52 13.46
CA PRO A 26 -8.29 5.03 14.55
C PRO A 26 -9.28 6.15 14.15
N PRO A 27 -8.92 7.12 13.28
CA PRO A 27 -9.88 8.13 12.82
C PRO A 27 -11.09 7.53 12.08
N LEU A 28 -10.86 6.48 11.26
CA LEU A 28 -11.92 5.78 10.53
C LEU A 28 -12.80 4.98 11.50
N LEU A 29 -12.23 4.20 12.42
CA LEU A 29 -12.97 3.43 13.41
C LEU A 29 -13.85 4.30 14.31
N ARG A 30 -13.33 5.47 14.76
CA ARG A 30 -14.11 6.45 15.54
C ARG A 30 -15.31 7.00 14.77
N ALA A 31 -15.11 7.27 13.48
CA ALA A 31 -16.13 7.87 12.64
C ALA A 31 -17.22 6.86 12.24
N THR A 32 -16.85 5.65 11.88
CA THR A 32 -17.76 4.63 11.32
C THR A 32 -18.37 3.72 12.38
N ARG A 33 -17.71 3.53 13.52
CA ARG A 33 -18.14 2.63 14.62
C ARG A 33 -18.55 1.24 14.09
N PRO A 34 -17.63 0.54 13.42
CA PRO A 34 -17.93 -0.76 12.82
C PRO A 34 -18.18 -1.81 13.90
N ARG A 35 -18.79 -2.93 13.55
CA ARG A 35 -18.94 -4.09 14.45
C ARG A 35 -17.65 -4.86 14.59
N ALA A 36 -16.85 -4.91 13.52
CA ALA A 36 -15.61 -5.65 13.50
C ALA A 36 -14.53 -4.90 12.73
N TYR A 37 -13.28 -5.16 13.10
CA TYR A 37 -12.07 -4.72 12.39
C TYR A 37 -11.20 -5.94 12.10
N VAL A 38 -10.80 -6.09 10.84
CA VAL A 38 -9.97 -7.19 10.35
C VAL A 38 -8.69 -6.60 9.76
N PRO A 39 -7.64 -6.37 10.57
CA PRO A 39 -6.33 -6.00 10.04
C PRO A 39 -5.69 -7.20 9.37
N ILE A 40 -5.15 -6.99 8.16
CA ILE A 40 -4.43 -8.00 7.38
C ILE A 40 -3.01 -7.50 7.15
N ASP A 41 -2.01 -8.29 7.53
CA ASP A 41 -0.61 -8.02 7.25
C ASP A 41 0.18 -9.34 7.14
N ILE A 42 1.34 -9.29 6.49
CA ILE A 42 2.24 -10.45 6.36
C ILE A 42 3.16 -10.60 7.57
N SER A 43 3.31 -9.56 8.38
CA SER A 43 4.18 -9.50 9.55
C SER A 43 3.43 -9.90 10.82
N GLY A 44 3.30 -11.21 11.11
CA GLY A 44 2.46 -11.77 12.17
C GLY A 44 2.69 -11.19 13.57
N ASP A 45 3.95 -11.12 14.03
CA ASP A 45 4.26 -10.55 15.36
C ASP A 45 3.83 -9.09 15.47
N TYR A 46 4.17 -8.28 14.45
CA TYR A 46 3.81 -6.87 14.41
C TYR A 46 2.29 -6.65 14.28
N LEU A 47 1.62 -7.51 13.52
CA LEU A 47 0.17 -7.50 13.37
C LEU A 47 -0.53 -7.78 14.72
N THR A 48 -0.02 -8.74 15.48
CA THR A 48 -0.57 -9.10 16.78
C THR A 48 -0.51 -7.93 17.77
N ASP A 49 0.64 -7.26 17.86
CA ASP A 49 0.83 -6.11 18.74
C ASP A 49 -0.06 -4.92 18.33
N SER A 50 -0.13 -4.63 17.04
CA SER A 50 -0.96 -3.52 16.53
C SER A 50 -2.46 -3.79 16.70
N ALA A 51 -2.90 -5.04 16.51
CA ALA A 51 -4.28 -5.44 16.72
C ALA A 51 -4.67 -5.34 18.22
N ALA A 52 -3.81 -5.78 19.14
CA ALA A 52 -4.04 -5.64 20.59
C ALA A 52 -4.15 -4.17 21.01
N ALA A 53 -3.34 -3.28 20.42
CA ALA A 53 -3.43 -1.85 20.69
C ALA A 53 -4.77 -1.24 20.20
N VAL A 54 -5.27 -1.69 19.05
CA VAL A 54 -6.59 -1.26 18.53
C VAL A 54 -7.72 -1.82 19.40
N ASP A 55 -7.67 -3.09 19.80
CA ASP A 55 -8.66 -3.72 20.67
C ASP A 55 -8.79 -2.97 22.01
N ALA A 56 -7.66 -2.65 22.64
CA ALA A 56 -7.63 -1.86 23.87
C ALA A 56 -8.21 -0.44 23.69
N MET A 57 -8.01 0.19 22.51
CA MET A 57 -8.51 1.53 22.22
C MET A 57 -10.01 1.56 21.90
N PHE A 58 -10.55 0.46 21.36
CA PHE A 58 -11.93 0.35 20.88
C PHE A 58 -12.64 -0.91 21.42
N PRO A 59 -12.90 -1.02 22.72
CA PRO A 59 -13.44 -2.23 23.33
C PRO A 59 -14.85 -2.63 22.85
N ALA A 60 -15.52 -1.79 22.09
CA ALA A 60 -16.83 -2.08 21.47
C ALA A 60 -16.70 -2.66 20.04
N ILE A 61 -15.50 -2.78 19.50
CA ILE A 61 -15.21 -3.29 18.16
C ILE A 61 -14.49 -4.63 18.30
N SER A 62 -15.02 -5.71 17.72
CA SER A 62 -14.32 -6.99 17.71
C SER A 62 -13.15 -6.96 16.73
N VAL A 63 -11.94 -7.30 17.16
CA VAL A 63 -10.72 -7.27 16.34
C VAL A 63 -10.31 -8.69 15.97
N TYR A 64 -10.17 -8.97 14.67
CA TYR A 64 -9.81 -10.27 14.13
C TYR A 64 -8.57 -10.15 13.23
N PRO A 65 -7.33 -10.21 13.76
CA PRO A 65 -6.12 -10.11 12.95
C PRO A 65 -5.95 -11.34 12.03
N VAL A 66 -5.54 -11.11 10.79
CA VAL A 66 -5.30 -12.15 9.78
C VAL A 66 -3.90 -11.99 9.22
N GLU A 67 -3.01 -12.93 9.55
CA GLU A 67 -1.68 -13.00 8.94
C GLU A 67 -1.80 -13.59 7.53
N ALA A 68 -1.65 -12.73 6.51
CA ALA A 68 -1.77 -13.15 5.12
C ALA A 68 -1.10 -12.17 4.15
N ASP A 69 -0.71 -12.70 2.99
CA ASP A 69 -0.30 -11.91 1.83
C ASP A 69 -1.54 -11.39 1.08
N PHE A 70 -1.83 -10.12 1.22
CA PHE A 70 -3.01 -9.49 0.60
C PHE A 70 -2.94 -9.41 -0.94
N THR A 71 -1.81 -9.75 -1.55
CA THR A 71 -1.71 -9.87 -3.01
C THR A 71 -2.40 -11.14 -3.53
N ARG A 72 -2.91 -11.99 -2.64
CA ARG A 72 -3.64 -13.22 -2.93
C ARG A 72 -5.04 -13.18 -2.33
N PRO A 73 -5.98 -14.00 -2.83
CA PRO A 73 -7.30 -14.12 -2.19
C PRO A 73 -7.17 -14.64 -0.75
N ILE A 74 -7.87 -13.99 0.17
CA ILE A 74 -7.83 -14.28 1.60
C ILE A 74 -9.22 -14.74 2.05
N ALA A 75 -9.27 -15.80 2.86
CA ALA A 75 -10.48 -16.17 3.59
C ALA A 75 -10.59 -15.26 4.81
N LEU A 76 -11.70 -14.57 4.94
CA LEU A 76 -12.00 -13.76 6.12
C LEU A 76 -12.52 -14.64 7.27
N PRO A 77 -12.38 -14.18 8.53
CA PRO A 77 -12.94 -14.88 9.68
C PRO A 77 -14.46 -15.09 9.54
N PRO A 78 -15.00 -16.27 9.93
CA PRO A 78 -16.43 -16.56 9.79
C PRO A 78 -17.32 -15.57 10.56
N GLU A 79 -16.82 -14.94 11.63
CA GLU A 79 -17.51 -13.94 12.43
C GLU A 79 -17.91 -12.68 11.65
N VAL A 80 -17.24 -12.45 10.51
CA VAL A 80 -17.52 -11.29 9.64
C VAL A 80 -18.17 -11.67 8.30
N GLU A 81 -18.45 -12.95 8.07
CA GLU A 81 -18.94 -13.44 6.79
C GLU A 81 -20.24 -12.76 6.34
N ASP A 82 -21.21 -12.63 7.25
CA ASP A 82 -22.53 -12.05 6.99
C ASP A 82 -22.58 -10.51 7.17
N LEU A 83 -21.47 -9.88 7.58
CA LEU A 83 -21.45 -8.43 7.76
C LEU A 83 -21.22 -7.72 6.41
N PRO A 84 -21.83 -6.54 6.18
CA PRO A 84 -21.39 -5.64 5.12
C PRO A 84 -19.89 -5.34 5.30
N LYS A 85 -19.15 -5.22 4.20
CA LYS A 85 -17.69 -5.05 4.28
C LYS A 85 -17.24 -3.73 3.65
N LEU A 86 -16.37 -3.04 4.39
CA LEU A 86 -15.61 -1.90 3.90
C LEU A 86 -14.13 -2.27 3.88
N GLY A 87 -13.57 -2.44 2.68
CA GLY A 87 -12.14 -2.53 2.50
C GLY A 87 -11.47 -1.18 2.78
N PHE A 88 -10.32 -1.20 3.42
CA PHE A 88 -9.53 0.00 3.69
C PHE A 88 -8.08 -0.20 3.23
N PHE A 89 -7.60 0.69 2.34
CA PHE A 89 -6.24 0.63 1.77
C PHE A 89 -5.67 2.05 1.64
N PRO A 90 -5.29 2.71 2.75
CA PRO A 90 -5.14 4.16 2.82
C PRO A 90 -3.82 4.72 2.30
N GLY A 91 -2.73 3.96 2.33
CA GLY A 91 -1.35 4.49 2.26
C GLY A 91 -0.81 4.79 0.86
N SER A 92 -1.64 4.81 -0.18
CA SER A 92 -1.18 4.80 -1.59
C SER A 92 -0.25 3.64 -1.94
N THR A 93 -0.28 2.57 -1.15
CA THR A 93 0.48 1.33 -1.38
C THR A 93 0.18 0.71 -2.75
N ILE A 94 -1.01 1.00 -3.31
CA ILE A 94 -1.37 0.64 -4.69
C ILE A 94 -0.36 1.19 -5.72
N GLY A 95 0.31 2.30 -5.41
CA GLY A 95 1.34 2.91 -6.26
C GLY A 95 2.62 2.08 -6.39
N ASN A 96 2.86 1.15 -5.47
CA ASN A 96 4.05 0.27 -5.53
C ASN A 96 3.90 -0.84 -6.59
N PHE A 97 2.68 -1.05 -7.08
CA PHE A 97 2.38 -2.08 -8.07
C PHE A 97 2.36 -1.50 -9.48
N ILE A 98 2.92 -2.24 -10.44
CA ILE A 98 2.76 -1.92 -11.86
C ILE A 98 1.29 -2.07 -12.28
N PRO A 99 0.80 -1.37 -13.31
CA PRO A 99 -0.63 -1.23 -13.58
C PRO A 99 -1.43 -2.53 -13.65
N HIS A 100 -0.89 -3.59 -14.27
CA HIS A 100 -1.61 -4.87 -14.34
C HIS A 100 -1.69 -5.55 -12.96
N SER A 101 -0.61 -5.52 -12.17
CA SER A 101 -0.59 -6.08 -10.80
C SER A 101 -1.50 -5.29 -9.86
N ALA A 102 -1.57 -3.95 -10.01
CA ALA A 102 -2.50 -3.12 -9.27
C ALA A 102 -3.97 -3.47 -9.61
N CYS A 103 -4.26 -3.73 -10.88
CA CYS A 103 -5.59 -4.17 -11.31
C CYS A 103 -5.95 -5.54 -10.72
N ASP A 104 -5.02 -6.50 -10.74
CA ASP A 104 -5.24 -7.82 -10.16
C ASP A 104 -5.40 -7.76 -8.64
N LEU A 105 -4.63 -6.92 -7.96
CA LEU A 105 -4.79 -6.65 -6.53
C LEU A 105 -6.20 -6.15 -6.19
N LEU A 106 -6.71 -5.17 -6.95
CA LEU A 106 -8.07 -4.67 -6.76
C LEU A 106 -9.14 -5.76 -7.00
N ARG A 107 -8.92 -6.66 -7.94
CA ARG A 107 -9.78 -7.83 -8.17
C ARG A 107 -9.72 -8.82 -7.00
N HIS A 108 -8.54 -9.01 -6.39
CA HIS A 108 -8.40 -9.83 -5.20
C HIS A 108 -9.15 -9.22 -4.01
N PHE A 109 -9.03 -7.91 -3.79
CA PHE A 109 -9.82 -7.21 -2.76
C PHE A 109 -11.32 -7.42 -2.97
N ARG A 110 -11.80 -7.32 -4.22
CA ARG A 110 -13.21 -7.55 -4.52
C ARG A 110 -13.65 -8.99 -4.21
N ARG A 111 -12.83 -9.99 -4.52
CA ARG A 111 -13.13 -11.41 -4.19
C ARG A 111 -13.14 -11.64 -2.69
N THR A 112 -12.18 -11.08 -1.97
CA THR A 112 -12.06 -11.19 -0.50
C THR A 112 -13.26 -10.53 0.20
N LEU A 113 -13.66 -9.34 -0.24
CA LEU A 113 -14.74 -8.57 0.40
C LEU A 113 -16.14 -9.05 -0.03
N GLY A 114 -16.26 -9.65 -1.20
CA GLY A 114 -17.52 -10.13 -1.75
C GLY A 114 -18.37 -9.04 -2.45
N PRO A 115 -19.55 -9.44 -2.96
CA PRO A 115 -20.46 -8.53 -3.64
C PRO A 115 -21.01 -7.45 -2.69
N HIS A 116 -21.41 -6.33 -3.25
CA HIS A 116 -21.97 -5.17 -2.52
C HIS A 116 -21.03 -4.55 -1.47
N SER A 117 -19.78 -4.94 -1.47
CA SER A 117 -18.74 -4.35 -0.61
C SER A 117 -18.32 -2.98 -1.14
N ARG A 118 -17.72 -2.19 -0.23
CA ARG A 118 -17.09 -0.91 -0.56
C ARG A 118 -15.61 -0.97 -0.29
N LEU A 119 -14.85 -0.12 -0.98
CA LEU A 119 -13.41 0.05 -0.81
C LEU A 119 -13.11 1.53 -0.63
N LEU A 120 -12.50 1.88 0.49
CA LEU A 120 -11.90 3.20 0.73
C LEU A 120 -10.40 3.09 0.47
N ILE A 121 -9.95 3.71 -0.61
CA ILE A 121 -8.56 3.61 -1.06
C ILE A 121 -7.90 4.98 -1.13
N GLY A 122 -6.66 5.06 -0.63
CA GLY A 122 -5.80 6.23 -0.76
C GLY A 122 -4.93 6.17 -2.01
N MET A 123 -4.89 7.25 -2.77
CA MET A 123 -4.07 7.37 -3.97
C MET A 123 -3.32 8.70 -4.00
N ASP A 124 -2.01 8.63 -4.10
CA ASP A 124 -1.16 9.79 -4.27
C ASP A 124 -1.31 10.37 -5.68
N ARG A 125 -1.39 11.70 -5.78
CA ARG A 125 -1.67 12.43 -7.01
C ARG A 125 -0.40 12.83 -7.75
N VAL A 126 -0.55 13.00 -9.07
CA VAL A 126 0.46 13.70 -9.86
C VAL A 126 0.50 15.17 -9.38
N LYS A 127 1.68 15.64 -9.06
CA LYS A 127 1.97 16.99 -8.55
C LYS A 127 3.34 17.45 -9.10
N PRO A 128 3.80 18.69 -8.85
CA PRO A 128 5.10 19.17 -9.36
C PRO A 128 6.23 18.19 -9.02
N VAL A 129 7.08 17.91 -10.02
CA VAL A 129 8.12 16.86 -9.95
C VAL A 129 9.09 17.13 -8.79
N GLU A 130 9.40 18.38 -8.53
CA GLU A 130 10.30 18.80 -7.45
C GLU A 130 9.74 18.38 -6.09
N ARG A 131 8.43 18.50 -5.89
CA ARG A 131 7.76 18.05 -4.64
C ARG A 131 7.75 16.52 -4.53
N LEU A 132 7.58 15.84 -5.65
CA LEU A 132 7.64 14.37 -5.70
C LEU A 132 9.05 13.88 -5.36
N ILE A 133 10.08 14.43 -5.99
CA ILE A 133 11.48 14.06 -5.71
C ILE A 133 11.80 14.34 -4.24
N ALA A 134 11.50 15.54 -3.72
CA ALA A 134 11.78 15.90 -2.33
C ALA A 134 11.09 14.97 -1.30
N ALA A 135 9.97 14.34 -1.65
CA ALA A 135 9.28 13.41 -0.77
C ALA A 135 9.93 12.01 -0.74
N TYR A 136 10.76 11.66 -1.73
CA TYR A 136 11.43 10.37 -1.85
C TYR A 136 12.97 10.48 -1.80
N ASP A 137 13.49 11.69 -1.72
CA ASP A 137 14.92 12.00 -1.51
C ASP A 137 15.00 13.18 -0.53
N ASP A 138 14.52 12.91 0.68
CA ASP A 138 14.36 13.89 1.75
C ASP A 138 15.72 14.38 2.29
N PRO A 139 15.86 15.69 2.65
CA PRO A 139 17.11 16.23 3.14
C PRO A 139 17.62 15.58 4.43
N GLU A 140 16.72 15.03 5.24
CA GLU A 140 17.05 14.28 6.46
C GLU A 140 17.67 12.92 6.17
N GLY A 141 17.54 12.43 4.93
CA GLY A 141 18.10 11.15 4.48
C GLY A 141 17.38 9.92 5.01
N VAL A 142 16.16 10.05 5.49
CA VAL A 142 15.37 8.93 6.04
C VAL A 142 15.06 7.92 4.95
N THR A 143 14.61 8.39 3.77
CA THR A 143 14.33 7.53 2.62
C THR A 143 15.59 6.88 2.07
N ALA A 144 16.71 7.63 2.04
CA ALA A 144 18.01 7.09 1.64
C ALA A 144 18.46 5.96 2.56
N ALA A 145 18.36 6.15 3.88
CA ALA A 145 18.68 5.11 4.87
C ALA A 145 17.78 3.87 4.71
N PHE A 146 16.48 4.08 4.51
CA PHE A 146 15.53 3.01 4.25
C PHE A 146 15.90 2.20 3.01
N ASN A 147 16.24 2.85 1.90
CA ASN A 147 16.59 2.19 0.65
C ASN A 147 17.93 1.44 0.76
N LEU A 148 18.96 2.04 1.37
CA LEU A 148 20.26 1.41 1.61
C LEU A 148 20.18 0.21 2.54
N ASN A 149 19.25 0.21 3.52
CA ASN A 149 19.02 -0.94 4.41
C ASN A 149 18.67 -2.24 3.67
N LEU A 150 18.19 -2.16 2.42
CA LEU A 150 18.01 -3.36 1.58
C LEU A 150 19.32 -4.10 1.36
N LEU A 151 20.43 -3.37 1.14
CA LEU A 151 21.74 -3.96 0.94
C LEU A 151 22.29 -4.55 2.25
N ASP A 152 22.14 -3.84 3.38
CA ASP A 152 22.51 -4.35 4.71
C ASP A 152 21.72 -5.62 5.04
N ARG A 153 20.45 -5.65 4.69
CA ARG A 153 19.60 -6.80 4.89
C ARG A 153 20.04 -8.00 4.05
N ILE A 154 20.35 -7.79 2.76
CA ILE A 154 20.91 -8.84 1.89
C ILE A 154 22.23 -9.36 2.46
N ASN A 155 23.11 -8.49 2.92
CA ASN A 155 24.37 -8.90 3.56
C ASN A 155 24.12 -9.80 4.77
N ARG A 156 23.22 -9.41 5.65
CA ARG A 156 22.90 -10.15 6.87
C ARG A 156 22.17 -11.47 6.61
N GLU A 157 21.17 -11.47 5.73
CA GLU A 157 20.26 -12.59 5.54
C GLU A 157 20.78 -13.62 4.52
N LEU A 158 21.56 -13.18 3.53
CA LEU A 158 22.08 -14.03 2.45
C LEU A 158 23.60 -14.22 2.52
N GLY A 159 24.29 -13.71 3.56
CA GLY A 159 25.73 -13.80 3.70
C GLY A 159 26.49 -13.13 2.56
N ALA A 160 25.98 -12.00 2.06
CA ALA A 160 26.61 -11.24 1.01
C ALA A 160 27.70 -10.31 1.56
N ASP A 161 28.56 -9.80 0.66
CA ASP A 161 29.64 -8.85 0.94
C ASP A 161 29.49 -7.54 0.16
N ILE A 162 28.24 -7.06 0.01
CA ILE A 162 27.94 -5.84 -0.72
C ILE A 162 28.54 -4.64 0.01
N PRO A 163 29.41 -3.82 -0.62
CA PRO A 163 29.94 -2.61 -0.03
C PRO A 163 28.87 -1.51 -0.05
N VAL A 164 28.05 -1.44 1.00
CA VAL A 164 26.89 -0.53 1.09
C VAL A 164 27.31 0.94 0.90
N ASP A 165 28.49 1.32 1.43
CA ASP A 165 29.09 2.63 1.24
C ASP A 165 29.39 3.01 -0.22
N ALA A 166 29.45 2.02 -1.11
CA ALA A 166 29.67 2.22 -2.54
C ALA A 166 28.38 2.59 -3.32
N PHE A 167 27.23 2.57 -2.67
CA PHE A 167 25.95 2.95 -3.26
C PHE A 167 25.42 4.25 -2.67
N ALA A 168 24.62 4.94 -3.45
CA ALA A 168 23.85 6.09 -3.01
C ALA A 168 22.39 5.91 -3.42
N HIS A 169 21.49 6.41 -2.60
CA HIS A 169 20.08 6.52 -2.95
C HIS A 169 19.87 7.64 -3.97
N GLU A 170 18.94 7.46 -4.89
CA GLU A 170 18.48 8.45 -5.85
C GLU A 170 17.00 8.20 -6.16
N ALA A 171 16.16 9.22 -6.02
CA ALA A 171 14.77 9.20 -6.49
C ALA A 171 14.69 9.80 -7.89
N ARG A 172 13.99 9.12 -8.81
CA ARG A 172 13.81 9.54 -10.20
C ARG A 172 12.33 9.63 -10.55
N TRP A 173 11.94 10.70 -11.23
CA TRP A 173 10.61 10.78 -11.85
C TRP A 173 10.63 10.13 -13.22
N HIS A 174 9.73 9.17 -13.43
CA HIS A 174 9.53 8.52 -14.72
C HIS A 174 8.21 9.02 -15.33
N GLU A 175 8.29 10.02 -16.20
CA GLU A 175 7.12 10.75 -16.71
C GLU A 175 6.13 9.84 -17.45
N PHE A 176 6.61 9.00 -18.38
CA PHE A 176 5.73 8.12 -19.16
C PHE A 176 4.87 7.19 -18.27
N ASN A 177 5.43 6.69 -17.19
CA ASN A 177 4.73 5.82 -16.25
C ASN A 177 4.11 6.57 -15.06
N SER A 178 4.27 7.89 -14.99
CA SER A 178 3.80 8.74 -13.89
C SER A 178 4.15 8.16 -12.52
N ARG A 179 5.44 7.88 -12.28
CA ARG A 179 5.89 7.26 -11.02
C ARG A 179 7.23 7.79 -10.57
N ILE A 180 7.45 7.77 -9.26
CA ILE A 180 8.80 7.83 -8.68
C ILE A 180 9.38 6.42 -8.73
N GLU A 181 10.66 6.35 -9.10
CA GLU A 181 11.49 5.16 -8.99
C GLU A 181 12.57 5.41 -7.95
N MET A 182 12.75 4.53 -6.99
CA MET A 182 13.90 4.55 -6.10
C MET A 182 15.01 3.68 -6.64
N HIS A 183 16.21 4.21 -6.65
CA HIS A 183 17.40 3.56 -7.17
C HIS A 183 18.53 3.55 -6.12
N LEU A 184 19.35 2.52 -6.17
CA LEU A 184 20.66 2.47 -5.51
C LEU A 184 21.72 2.55 -6.59
N VAL A 185 22.42 3.68 -6.67
CA VAL A 185 23.39 4.02 -7.73
C VAL A 185 24.80 3.73 -7.26
N ALA A 186 25.58 2.97 -8.03
CA ALA A 186 26.99 2.68 -7.74
C ALA A 186 27.85 3.94 -7.89
N LYS A 187 28.50 4.40 -6.81
CA LYS A 187 29.41 5.57 -6.80
C LYS A 187 30.78 5.28 -7.42
N ARG A 188 31.15 4.00 -7.51
CA ARG A 188 32.39 3.47 -8.09
C ARG A 188 32.11 2.10 -8.70
N ASP A 189 33.07 1.56 -9.43
CA ASP A 189 33.00 0.16 -9.83
C ASP A 189 33.03 -0.73 -8.59
N VAL A 190 32.13 -1.71 -8.50
CA VAL A 190 32.01 -2.62 -7.38
C VAL A 190 31.90 -4.06 -7.86
N LEU A 191 32.48 -4.95 -7.08
CA LEU A 191 32.36 -6.39 -7.24
C LEU A 191 32.00 -6.96 -5.86
N PHE A 192 30.98 -7.79 -5.83
CA PHE A 192 30.54 -8.46 -4.59
C PHE A 192 29.92 -9.82 -4.88
N THR A 193 29.67 -10.57 -3.82
CA THR A 193 29.13 -11.93 -3.90
C THR A 193 27.83 -12.00 -3.09
N ILE A 194 26.81 -12.67 -3.64
CA ILE A 194 25.57 -13.02 -2.92
C ILE A 194 25.34 -14.51 -3.11
N ALA A 195 25.21 -15.27 -2.03
CA ALA A 195 24.97 -16.71 -2.05
C ALA A 195 25.92 -17.47 -3.02
N GLY A 196 27.20 -17.08 -3.08
CA GLY A 196 28.22 -17.68 -3.95
C GLY A 196 28.24 -17.19 -5.39
N HIS A 197 27.31 -16.33 -5.80
CA HIS A 197 27.26 -15.73 -7.14
C HIS A 197 27.93 -14.35 -7.14
N ARG A 198 28.80 -14.10 -8.15
CA ARG A 198 29.49 -12.82 -8.32
C ARG A 198 28.65 -11.84 -9.11
N PHE A 199 28.61 -10.60 -8.65
CA PHE A 199 27.95 -9.47 -9.30
C PHE A 199 28.94 -8.33 -9.50
N ALA A 200 28.88 -7.68 -10.66
CA ALA A 200 29.70 -6.54 -10.98
C ALA A 200 28.79 -5.36 -11.39
N PHE A 201 29.04 -4.20 -10.80
CA PHE A 201 28.36 -2.95 -11.15
C PHE A 201 29.42 -1.93 -11.53
N ALA A 202 29.29 -1.35 -12.72
CA ALA A 202 30.08 -0.21 -13.11
C ALA A 202 29.60 1.06 -12.39
N ARG A 203 30.49 2.02 -12.17
CA ARG A 203 30.11 3.34 -11.67
C ARG A 203 28.96 3.92 -12.48
N GLY A 204 27.92 4.42 -11.78
CA GLY A 204 26.72 5.01 -12.38
C GLY A 204 25.62 4.00 -12.77
N SER A 205 25.89 2.68 -12.77
CA SER A 205 24.82 1.71 -12.87
C SER A 205 23.97 1.70 -11.59
N SER A 206 22.70 1.33 -11.71
CA SER A 206 21.78 1.37 -10.58
C SER A 206 20.92 0.12 -10.46
N ILE A 207 20.51 -0.16 -9.22
CA ILE A 207 19.49 -1.15 -8.87
C ILE A 207 18.19 -0.39 -8.65
N HIS A 208 17.16 -0.70 -9.42
CA HIS A 208 15.81 -0.18 -9.23
C HIS A 208 15.15 -0.97 -8.08
N THR A 209 14.82 -0.31 -7.00
CA THR A 209 14.35 -0.96 -5.77
C THR A 209 12.85 -0.87 -5.55
N GLU A 210 12.23 0.26 -5.92
CA GLU A 210 10.82 0.48 -5.67
C GLU A 210 10.19 1.42 -6.70
N ASN A 211 8.89 1.23 -6.94
CA ASN A 211 8.03 2.14 -7.69
C ASN A 211 7.05 2.84 -6.76
N SER A 212 6.68 4.07 -7.10
CA SER A 212 5.54 4.74 -6.50
C SER A 212 4.78 5.52 -7.57
N HIS A 213 3.74 4.89 -8.13
CA HIS A 213 2.89 5.49 -9.14
C HIS A 213 2.03 6.62 -8.55
N LYS A 214 1.88 7.67 -9.33
CA LYS A 214 1.04 8.83 -9.03
C LYS A 214 -0.13 8.87 -10.00
N TYR A 215 -1.29 9.20 -9.49
CA TYR A 215 -2.53 9.04 -10.23
C TYR A 215 -3.17 10.39 -10.55
N SER A 216 -3.44 10.65 -11.84
CA SER A 216 -4.42 11.67 -12.20
C SER A 216 -5.83 11.18 -11.82
N PRO A 217 -6.83 12.08 -11.65
CA PRO A 217 -8.22 11.67 -11.39
C PRO A 217 -8.75 10.63 -12.40
N ARG A 218 -8.41 10.82 -13.67
CA ARG A 218 -8.77 9.89 -14.74
C ARG A 218 -8.08 8.53 -14.60
N ALA A 219 -6.78 8.51 -14.30
CA ALA A 219 -6.02 7.27 -14.15
C ALA A 219 -6.52 6.45 -12.95
N ALA A 220 -6.77 7.10 -11.80
CA ALA A 220 -7.34 6.46 -10.62
C ALA A 220 -8.71 5.83 -10.94
N ARG A 221 -9.60 6.58 -11.59
CA ARG A 221 -10.92 6.07 -12.01
C ARG A 221 -10.80 4.86 -12.94
N LEU A 222 -9.93 4.92 -13.95
CA LEU A 222 -9.76 3.82 -14.92
C LEU A 222 -9.20 2.56 -14.24
N LEU A 223 -8.22 2.71 -13.33
CA LEU A 223 -7.66 1.60 -12.59
C LEU A 223 -8.72 0.92 -11.70
N LEU A 224 -9.52 1.71 -10.97
CA LEU A 224 -10.59 1.18 -10.14
C LEU A 224 -11.65 0.43 -10.97
N LEU A 225 -12.10 0.99 -12.08
CA LEU A 225 -13.05 0.33 -12.99
C LEU A 225 -12.48 -0.97 -13.56
N ALA A 226 -11.20 -0.99 -13.97
CA ALA A 226 -10.52 -2.20 -14.45
C ALA A 226 -10.39 -3.27 -13.35
N GLY A 227 -10.26 -2.85 -12.09
CA GLY A 227 -10.27 -3.71 -10.90
C GLY A 227 -11.65 -4.19 -10.45
N GLY A 228 -12.73 -3.72 -11.11
CA GLY A 228 -14.12 -4.09 -10.77
C GLY A 228 -14.76 -3.21 -9.70
N TRP A 229 -14.30 -1.97 -9.54
CA TRP A 229 -14.78 -0.99 -8.57
C TRP A 229 -15.30 0.25 -9.26
N THR A 230 -16.50 0.72 -8.89
CA THR A 230 -17.05 1.98 -9.35
C THR A 230 -16.80 3.07 -8.31
N PRO A 231 -15.99 4.10 -8.59
CA PRO A 231 -15.86 5.24 -7.71
C PRO A 231 -17.18 5.97 -7.52
N ILE A 232 -17.58 6.19 -6.26
CA ILE A 232 -18.83 6.84 -5.87
C ILE A 232 -18.61 8.15 -5.12
N ALA A 233 -17.47 8.34 -4.47
CA ALA A 233 -17.06 9.58 -3.82
C ALA A 233 -15.55 9.74 -3.80
N GLU A 234 -15.09 10.99 -3.73
CA GLU A 234 -13.67 11.33 -3.65
C GLU A 234 -13.48 12.54 -2.72
N TRP A 235 -12.47 12.47 -1.87
CA TRP A 235 -12.01 13.55 -0.99
C TRP A 235 -10.53 13.78 -1.22
N THR A 236 -10.12 15.03 -1.21
CA THR A 236 -8.71 15.43 -1.34
C THR A 236 -8.30 16.29 -0.16
N ASP A 237 -6.99 16.41 0.06
CA ASP A 237 -6.44 17.46 0.88
C ASP A 237 -6.58 18.84 0.22
N GLY A 238 -6.19 19.90 0.94
CA GLY A 238 -6.35 21.29 0.47
C GLY A 238 -5.55 21.61 -0.80
N ASP A 239 -4.43 20.91 -1.02
CA ASP A 239 -3.55 21.10 -2.18
C ASP A 239 -3.89 20.13 -3.32
N HIS A 240 -4.87 19.26 -3.13
CA HIS A 240 -5.23 18.18 -4.06
C HIS A 240 -4.09 17.20 -4.36
N ASP A 241 -3.16 17.03 -3.42
CA ASP A 241 -1.99 16.18 -3.56
C ASP A 241 -2.26 14.71 -3.29
N PHE A 242 -3.30 14.42 -2.51
CA PHE A 242 -3.70 13.08 -2.14
C PHE A 242 -5.22 12.92 -2.25
N ALA A 243 -5.68 11.75 -2.69
CA ALA A 243 -7.10 11.43 -2.74
C ALA A 243 -7.44 10.21 -1.88
N LEU A 244 -8.54 10.30 -1.13
CA LEU A 244 -9.28 9.16 -0.64
C LEU A 244 -10.48 8.95 -1.55
N ILE A 245 -10.59 7.75 -2.12
CA ILE A 245 -11.66 7.41 -3.05
C ILE A 245 -12.48 6.29 -2.44
N LEU A 246 -13.78 6.50 -2.31
CA LEU A 246 -14.73 5.44 -1.97
C LEU A 246 -15.27 4.85 -3.28
N ALA A 247 -15.17 3.55 -3.40
CA ALA A 247 -15.67 2.81 -4.55
C ALA A 247 -16.55 1.65 -4.11
N GLU A 248 -17.48 1.26 -4.95
CA GLU A 248 -18.43 0.16 -4.75
C GLU A 248 -18.09 -0.99 -5.70
N ALA A 249 -18.18 -2.22 -5.20
CA ALA A 249 -17.94 -3.40 -6.01
C ALA A 249 -18.97 -3.49 -7.14
N LEU A 250 -18.51 -3.61 -8.38
CA LEU A 250 -19.40 -3.89 -9.51
C LEU A 250 -20.09 -5.24 -9.29
N PRO A 251 -21.40 -5.35 -9.61
CA PRO A 251 -22.05 -6.66 -9.59
C PRO A 251 -21.33 -7.62 -10.54
N GLU A 252 -21.29 -8.90 -10.18
CA GLU A 252 -20.78 -9.90 -11.10
C GLU A 252 -21.66 -9.92 -12.35
N ARG A 253 -21.06 -9.60 -13.48
CA ARG A 253 -21.74 -9.85 -14.74
C ARG A 253 -21.76 -11.36 -14.94
N SER A 254 -22.93 -11.99 -14.89
CA SER A 254 -23.08 -13.30 -15.51
C SER A 254 -22.63 -13.13 -16.96
N ALA A 255 -21.65 -13.93 -17.38
CA ALA A 255 -21.30 -13.99 -18.80
C ALA A 255 -22.55 -14.30 -19.61
N PRO A 256 -22.75 -13.65 -20.76
CA PRO A 256 -23.87 -13.99 -21.63
C PRO A 256 -23.81 -15.42 -22.11
#